data_538017829691ce4138e374786bbf95e8
#
_entry.id   538017829691ce4138e374786bbf95e8
#
_cell.length_a   1.000
_cell.length_b   1.000
_cell.length_c   1.000
_cell.angle_alpha   90.00
_cell.angle_beta   90.00
_cell.angle_gamma   90.00
#
_symmetry.space_group_name_H-M   'P 1'
#
loop_
_entity.id
_entity.type
_entity.pdbx_description
1 polymer ?
#
loop_
_entity_poly.entity_id
_entity_poly.type
_entity_poly.pdbx_seq_one_letter_code
_entity_poly.pdbx_strand_id
1 'polypeptide(L)'
;EYSYDGTRVPFSVDVEYPMTESDYVKKVHVLSERNPFPRIATFLFTPQSGRAFARTRIRLAMSQNVIVVAELSDGNVLTTSKWIEVTLNGCIED
;
A
#
# COMPACT_ATOMS: atom_id res chain seq x y z
N GLU A 1 -11.82 -5.08 11.68
CA GLU A 1 -10.64 -4.28 11.42
C GLU A 1 -9.89 -3.96 12.68
N TYR A 2 -8.62 -3.86 12.56
CA TYR A 2 -7.75 -3.53 13.68
C TYR A 2 -7.55 -2.03 13.77
N SER A 3 -7.36 -1.56 14.99
CA SER A 3 -6.98 -0.17 15.23
C SER A 3 -5.48 -0.12 15.47
N TYR A 4 -4.84 0.88 14.90
CA TYR A 4 -3.39 1.02 14.96
C TYR A 4 -3.00 2.37 15.51
N ASP A 5 -1.82 2.40 16.15
CA ASP A 5 -1.15 3.67 16.39
C ASP A 5 -0.72 4.20 15.04
N GLY A 6 -1.13 5.40 14.69
CA GLY A 6 -0.89 5.96 13.37
C GLY A 6 0.56 6.12 12.99
N THR A 7 1.49 6.07 13.95
CA THR A 7 2.90 6.24 13.63
C THR A 7 3.54 4.98 13.06
N ARG A 8 2.92 3.81 13.26
CA ARG A 8 3.53 2.56 12.83
C ARG A 8 2.45 1.57 12.42
N VAL A 9 1.89 1.78 11.27
CA VAL A 9 0.86 0.90 10.76
C VAL A 9 1.50 -0.13 9.84
N PRO A 10 1.47 -1.42 10.20
CA PRO A 10 2.00 -2.44 9.29
C PRO A 10 1.11 -2.53 8.07
N PHE A 11 1.72 -2.62 6.92
CA PHE A 11 0.99 -2.62 5.66
C PHE A 11 1.72 -3.49 4.65
N SER A 12 0.97 -4.32 3.96
CA SER A 12 1.55 -5.14 2.89
C SER A 12 0.67 -5.08 1.67
N VAL A 13 1.29 -5.19 0.51
CA VAL A 13 0.59 -5.27 -0.76
C VAL A 13 1.00 -6.55 -1.44
N ASP A 14 0.06 -7.16 -2.13
CA ASP A 14 0.30 -8.40 -2.86
C ASP A 14 -0.59 -8.35 -4.09
N VAL A 15 0.01 -8.13 -5.24
CA VAL A 15 -0.74 -8.01 -6.48
C VAL A 15 -0.66 -9.34 -7.19
N GLU A 16 -1.81 -10.01 -7.33
CA GLU A 16 -1.88 -11.28 -8.04
C GLU A 16 -1.89 -11.00 -9.54
N TYR A 17 -0.73 -11.08 -10.13
CA TYR A 17 -0.54 -10.72 -11.50
C TYR A 17 0.68 -11.46 -12.05
N PRO A 18 0.71 -11.81 -13.32
CA PRO A 18 1.90 -12.44 -13.87
C PRO A 18 3.12 -11.57 -13.71
N MET A 19 4.27 -12.20 -13.55
CA MET A 19 5.54 -11.48 -13.46
C MET A 19 6.47 -12.09 -14.50
N THR A 20 6.10 -11.91 -15.78
CA THR A 20 6.91 -12.38 -16.92
C THR A 20 7.52 -11.16 -17.59
N GLU A 21 8.47 -11.39 -18.46
CA GLU A 21 9.15 -10.26 -19.12
C GLU A 21 8.21 -9.40 -19.94
N SER A 22 7.14 -9.96 -20.45
CA SER A 22 6.21 -9.20 -21.28
C SER A 22 5.00 -8.69 -20.51
N ASP A 23 4.79 -9.16 -19.28
CA ASP A 23 3.57 -8.84 -18.57
C ASP A 23 3.83 -8.89 -17.06
N TYR A 24 4.00 -7.73 -16.45
CA TYR A 24 4.37 -7.69 -15.05
C TYR A 24 3.93 -6.37 -14.41
N VAL A 25 3.95 -6.34 -13.08
CA VAL A 25 3.67 -5.12 -12.30
C VAL A 25 4.97 -4.35 -12.20
N LYS A 26 4.99 -3.11 -12.66
CA LYS A 26 6.20 -2.26 -12.63
C LYS A 26 6.34 -1.51 -11.33
N LYS A 27 5.26 -0.93 -10.87
CA LYS A 27 5.29 -0.06 -9.69
C LYS A 27 4.01 -0.25 -8.90
N VAL A 28 4.12 -0.11 -7.60
CA VAL A 28 2.95 -0.05 -6.74
C VAL A 28 3.09 1.18 -5.87
N HIS A 29 2.11 2.06 -5.94
CA HIS A 29 2.06 3.28 -5.15
C HIS A 29 1.06 3.09 -4.03
N VAL A 30 1.44 3.49 -2.84
CA VAL A 30 0.55 3.51 -1.67
C VAL A 30 0.26 4.95 -1.37
N LEU A 31 -1.01 5.33 -1.42
CA LEU A 31 -1.45 6.71 -1.26
C LEU A 31 -2.39 6.81 -0.08
N SER A 32 -2.38 7.96 0.57
CA SER A 32 -3.33 8.23 1.63
C SER A 32 -4.25 9.35 1.20
N GLU A 33 -5.51 9.27 1.66
CA GLU A 33 -6.50 10.27 1.37
C GLU A 33 -6.31 11.54 2.17
N ARG A 34 -5.80 11.40 3.38
CA ARG A 34 -5.88 12.46 4.36
C ARG A 34 -4.56 12.92 4.94
N ASN A 35 -3.47 12.30 4.56
CA ASN A 35 -2.17 12.77 5.01
C ASN A 35 -1.79 14.05 4.24
N PRO A 36 -0.98 14.93 4.84
CA PRO A 36 -0.53 16.13 4.12
C PRO A 36 0.20 15.80 2.82
N PHE A 37 0.93 14.70 2.80
CA PHE A 37 1.60 14.22 1.60
C PHE A 37 0.92 12.93 1.19
N PRO A 38 0.17 12.93 0.07
CA PRO A 38 -0.64 11.77 -0.28
C PRO A 38 0.17 10.52 -0.56
N ARG A 39 1.32 10.66 -1.19
CA ARG A 39 2.09 9.46 -1.55
C ARG A 39 2.92 9.01 -0.36
N ILE A 40 2.60 7.82 0.14
CA ILE A 40 3.26 7.25 1.31
C ILE A 40 4.47 6.45 0.91
N ALA A 41 4.36 5.63 -0.14
CA ALA A 41 5.41 4.72 -0.54
C ALA A 41 5.24 4.33 -2.00
N THR A 42 6.34 3.97 -2.64
CA THR A 42 6.34 3.44 -3.99
C THR A 42 7.30 2.27 -4.02
N PHE A 43 6.85 1.15 -4.57
CA PHE A 43 7.66 -0.05 -4.70
C PHE A 43 7.87 -0.32 -6.18
N LEU A 44 9.10 -0.64 -6.55
CA LEU A 44 9.47 -0.93 -7.92
C LEU A 44 9.70 -2.41 -8.07
N PHE A 45 9.17 -2.99 -9.12
CA PHE A 45 9.31 -4.41 -9.39
C PHE A 45 9.83 -4.64 -10.80
N THR A 46 10.39 -5.80 -11.01
CA THR A 46 10.81 -6.27 -12.32
C THR A 46 10.30 -7.70 -12.49
N PRO A 47 10.36 -8.25 -13.70
CA PRO A 47 9.98 -9.66 -13.87
C PRO A 47 10.77 -10.60 -12.95
N GLN A 48 12.00 -10.25 -12.62
CA GLN A 48 12.82 -11.08 -11.74
C GLN A 48 12.33 -11.07 -10.30
N SER A 49 11.47 -10.12 -9.94
CA SER A 49 10.89 -10.10 -8.60
C SER A 49 10.05 -11.35 -8.32
N GLY A 50 9.50 -11.96 -9.35
CA GLY A 50 8.71 -13.18 -9.23
C GLY A 50 7.32 -12.95 -8.70
N ARG A 51 7.14 -11.96 -7.87
CA ARG A 51 5.88 -11.67 -7.21
C ARG A 51 5.85 -10.18 -6.85
N ALA A 52 4.70 -9.54 -7.07
CA ALA A 52 4.55 -8.14 -6.74
C ALA A 52 4.07 -8.02 -5.30
N PHE A 53 4.97 -8.25 -4.38
CA PHE A 53 4.68 -8.27 -2.95
C PHE A 53 5.64 -7.34 -2.22
N ALA A 54 5.12 -6.54 -1.30
CA ALA A 54 5.95 -5.68 -0.48
C ALA A 54 5.30 -5.51 0.88
N ARG A 55 6.12 -5.38 1.89
CA ARG A 55 5.68 -5.20 3.26
C ARG A 55 6.42 -4.03 3.86
N THR A 56 5.69 -3.16 4.56
CA THR A 56 6.30 -1.98 5.14
C THR A 56 5.48 -1.51 6.32
N ARG A 57 5.92 -0.44 6.93
CA ARG A 57 5.14 0.30 7.92
C ARG A 57 4.89 1.68 7.37
N ILE A 58 3.66 2.16 7.55
CA ILE A 58 3.28 3.47 7.05
C ILE A 58 2.81 4.32 8.22
N ARG A 59 2.79 5.62 7.99
CA ARG A 59 2.35 6.58 9.00
C ARG A 59 1.07 7.22 8.53
N LEU A 60 0.06 7.19 9.38
CA LEU A 60 -1.24 7.77 9.06
C LEU A 60 -1.62 8.76 10.15
N ALA A 61 -2.02 9.96 9.74
CA ALA A 61 -2.41 11.00 10.68
C ALA A 61 -3.76 10.73 11.32
N MET A 62 -4.62 9.99 10.65
CA MET A 62 -5.96 9.71 11.14
C MET A 62 -6.52 8.53 10.38
N SER A 63 -7.64 8.00 10.87
CA SER A 63 -8.35 6.92 10.17
C SER A 63 -8.73 7.38 8.78
N GLN A 64 -8.52 6.53 7.80
CA GLN A 64 -8.73 6.92 6.41
C GLN A 64 -8.61 5.72 5.50
N ASN A 65 -8.96 5.93 4.25
CA ASN A 65 -8.69 4.94 3.22
C ASN A 65 -7.25 5.09 2.75
N VAL A 66 -6.59 3.96 2.60
CA VAL A 66 -5.28 3.88 1.97
C VAL A 66 -5.50 3.27 0.59
N ILE A 67 -5.03 3.94 -0.42
CA ILE A 67 -5.28 3.59 -1.80
C ILE A 67 -4.01 2.99 -2.39
N VAL A 68 -4.17 1.87 -3.09
CA VAL A 68 -3.04 1.19 -3.72
C VAL A 68 -3.26 1.23 -5.22
N VAL A 69 -2.28 1.72 -5.95
CA VAL A 69 -2.32 1.82 -7.40
C VAL A 69 -1.15 1.02 -7.96
N ALA A 70 -1.44 0.00 -8.73
CA ALA A 70 -0.43 -0.83 -9.37
C ALA A 70 -0.35 -0.47 -10.85
N GLU A 71 0.84 -0.07 -11.30
CA GLU A 71 1.10 0.21 -12.71
C GLU A 71 1.63 -1.04 -13.37
N LEU A 72 0.98 -1.45 -14.43
CA LEU A 72 1.36 -2.65 -15.16
C LEU A 72 2.30 -2.30 -16.31
N SER A 73 2.98 -3.31 -16.80
CA SER A 73 3.98 -3.11 -17.86
C SER A 73 3.39 -2.55 -19.14
N ASP A 74 2.10 -2.77 -19.39
CA ASP A 74 1.42 -2.27 -20.59
C ASP A 74 0.83 -0.87 -20.42
N GLY A 75 1.04 -0.24 -19.26
CA GLY A 75 0.52 1.09 -19.00
C GLY A 75 -0.84 1.12 -18.32
N ASN A 76 -1.50 0.00 -18.20
CA ASN A 76 -2.75 -0.04 -17.44
C ASN A 76 -2.48 0.01 -15.95
N VAL A 77 -3.51 0.33 -15.18
CA VAL A 77 -3.38 0.39 -13.72
C VAL A 77 -4.49 -0.41 -13.07
N LEU A 78 -4.17 -0.96 -11.90
CA LEU A 78 -5.13 -1.61 -11.01
C LEU A 78 -5.18 -0.80 -9.73
N THR A 79 -6.36 -0.59 -9.20
CA THR A 79 -6.53 0.25 -8.01
C THR A 79 -7.43 -0.44 -7.01
N THR A 80 -7.06 -0.34 -5.74
CA THR A 80 -7.93 -0.78 -4.67
C THR A 80 -7.72 0.15 -3.48
N SER A 81 -8.57 0.01 -2.47
CA SER A 81 -8.43 0.81 -1.27
C SER A 81 -8.80 -0.03 -0.06
N LYS A 82 -8.31 0.40 1.10
CA LYS A 82 -8.58 -0.26 2.36
C LYS A 82 -8.73 0.79 3.44
N TRP A 83 -9.80 0.70 4.21
CA TRP A 83 -9.99 1.57 5.36
C TRP A 83 -9.11 1.10 6.51
N ILE A 84 -8.41 2.03 7.13
CA ILE A 84 -7.57 1.72 8.29
C ILE A 84 -7.98 2.63 9.43
N GLU A 85 -8.24 2.01 10.56
CA GLU A 85 -8.63 2.70 11.78
C GLU A 85 -7.38 3.07 12.56
N VAL A 86 -7.29 4.33 12.96
CA VAL A 86 -6.15 4.83 13.73
C VAL A 86 -6.68 5.36 15.05
N THR A 87 -6.04 4.97 16.14
CA THR A 87 -6.40 5.47 17.46
C THR A 87 -5.39 6.52 17.88
N LEU A 88 -5.81 7.41 18.76
CA LEU A 88 -4.91 8.41 19.32
C LEU A 88 -3.78 7.75 20.07
N ASN A 89 -4.09 6.67 20.72
CA ASN A 89 -3.11 5.97 21.53
C ASN A 89 -3.47 4.51 21.51
N GLY A 90 -2.78 3.76 20.69
CA GLY A 90 -3.10 2.37 20.44
C GLY A 90 -3.10 1.52 21.69
N CYS A 91 -2.38 1.94 22.72
CA CYS A 91 -2.30 1.15 23.93
C CYS A 91 -3.52 1.25 24.79
N ILE A 92 -4.34 2.24 24.58
CA ILE A 92 -5.47 2.47 25.44
C ILE A 92 -6.64 1.60 25.10
N GLU A 93 -6.63 1.14 23.90
CA GLU A 93 -7.79 0.49 23.38
C GLU A 93 -8.05 -0.88 23.94
N ASP A 94 -7.13 -1.44 24.57
CA ASP A 94 -7.30 -2.75 25.06
C ASP A 94 -8.33 -3.04 25.99
#